data_684c57efba0f0f15214758ce823b43e4
#
_entry.id   684c57efba0f0f15214758ce823b43e4
#
_cell.length_a   1.000
_cell.length_b   1.000
_cell.length_c   1.000
_cell.angle_alpha   90.00
_cell.angle_beta   90.00
_cell.angle_gamma   90.00
#
_symmetry.space_group_name_H-M   'P 1'
#
loop_
_entity.id
_entity.type
_entity.pdbx_description
1 polymer ?
#
loop_
_entity_poly.entity_id
_entity_poly.type
_entity_poly.pdbx_seq_one_letter_code
_entity_poly.pdbx_strand_id
1 'polypeptide(L)'
;MKQTTFENFLKRLHGLTPDQTAILMQSVQDMTAQSAAQTAIDTTAGEGVCPHCGSSHRQKWGRTRTDAQRYRCSTCNKTFNGRTGSSIAHLQRLDLFYRVLEDMFGAVAPSSVRHLARQLGVNKDTVWRWRQIILRSLSQSITPLSGIVEVDETFVRESRKGSREWVRHEADPINHPKPPCLRWYEYKLLGVLKERGLNKWQLPVMTAIDRSGNRYAERLPDRKDLTIIQSLSPLICPDAALCSDFYPAYAKFAKTIGMSHVVLGTKPGSRKINQTFHIQNVNALHSRLKAFLRPFKGPSTKYVDGYVNWHFARNQSNAEQSFHNILRMSLQAVSVGTSP
;
A
#
# COMPACT_ATOMS: atom_id res chain seq x y z
N MET A 1 -32.57 -20.41 -8.32
CA MET A 1 -32.55 -21.78 -8.94
C MET A 1 -33.07 -22.75 -7.90
N LYS A 2 -33.92 -23.74 -8.30
CA LYS A 2 -34.41 -24.76 -7.36
C LYS A 2 -33.25 -25.70 -6.97
N GLN A 3 -33.27 -26.26 -5.76
CA GLN A 3 -32.21 -27.13 -5.23
C GLN A 3 -31.91 -28.32 -6.16
N THR A 4 -32.95 -29.01 -6.63
CA THR A 4 -32.83 -30.15 -7.57
C THR A 4 -32.17 -29.76 -8.89
N THR A 5 -32.44 -28.54 -9.39
CA THR A 5 -31.81 -28.01 -10.61
C THR A 5 -30.33 -27.75 -10.38
N PHE A 6 -29.96 -27.26 -9.19
CA PHE A 6 -28.58 -27.02 -8.80
C PHE A 6 -27.79 -28.33 -8.67
N GLU A 7 -28.37 -29.36 -8.03
CA GLU A 7 -27.74 -30.69 -7.91
C GLU A 7 -27.51 -31.35 -9.28
N ASN A 8 -28.48 -31.22 -10.19
CA ASN A 8 -28.29 -31.69 -11.57
C ASN A 8 -27.22 -30.92 -12.33
N PHE A 9 -27.10 -29.63 -12.08
CA PHE A 9 -26.00 -28.82 -12.64
C PHE A 9 -24.64 -29.31 -12.09
N LEU A 10 -24.51 -29.54 -10.78
CA LEU A 10 -23.26 -30.06 -10.18
C LEU A 10 -22.84 -31.42 -10.78
N LYS A 11 -23.80 -32.34 -11.02
CA LYS A 11 -23.50 -33.63 -11.69
C LYS A 11 -22.90 -33.45 -13.09
N ARG A 12 -23.33 -32.41 -13.83
CA ARG A 12 -22.80 -32.13 -15.18
C ARG A 12 -21.38 -31.56 -15.17
N LEU A 13 -20.92 -31.00 -14.04
CA LEU A 13 -19.56 -30.44 -13.94
C LEU A 13 -18.48 -31.51 -14.14
N HIS A 14 -18.74 -32.76 -13.79
CA HIS A 14 -17.79 -33.86 -13.98
C HIS A 14 -17.47 -34.17 -15.46
N GLY A 15 -18.31 -33.73 -16.39
CA GLY A 15 -18.13 -33.91 -17.84
C GLY A 15 -17.45 -32.72 -18.55
N LEU A 16 -17.00 -31.72 -17.79
CA LEU A 16 -16.34 -30.53 -18.38
C LEU A 16 -14.90 -30.87 -18.82
N THR A 17 -14.54 -30.31 -19.98
CA THR A 17 -13.13 -30.29 -20.41
C THR A 17 -12.30 -29.35 -19.50
N PRO A 18 -10.96 -29.49 -19.48
CA PRO A 18 -10.10 -28.56 -18.73
C PRO A 18 -10.35 -27.08 -19.07
N ASP A 19 -10.55 -26.74 -20.36
CA ASP A 19 -10.84 -25.38 -20.81
C ASP A 19 -12.20 -24.88 -20.32
N GLN A 20 -13.23 -25.73 -20.39
CA GLN A 20 -14.56 -25.41 -19.86
C GLN A 20 -14.54 -25.22 -18.35
N THR A 21 -13.75 -26.03 -17.63
CA THR A 21 -13.55 -25.89 -16.19
C THR A 21 -12.87 -24.56 -15.86
N ALA A 22 -11.83 -24.16 -16.60
CA ALA A 22 -11.16 -22.88 -16.43
C ALA A 22 -12.11 -21.69 -16.65
N ILE A 23 -12.93 -21.74 -17.72
CA ILE A 23 -13.95 -20.70 -18.00
C ILE A 23 -14.99 -20.62 -16.87
N LEU A 24 -15.46 -21.76 -16.39
CA LEU A 24 -16.43 -21.81 -15.29
C LEU A 24 -15.84 -21.21 -14.01
N MET A 25 -14.64 -21.64 -13.63
CA MET A 25 -13.95 -21.09 -12.45
C MET A 25 -13.76 -19.57 -12.56
N GLN A 26 -13.36 -19.10 -13.75
CA GLN A 26 -13.24 -17.64 -14.00
C GLN A 26 -14.58 -16.94 -13.81
N SER A 27 -15.66 -17.46 -14.36
CA SER A 27 -16.99 -16.89 -14.25
C SER A 27 -17.50 -16.85 -12.81
N VAL A 28 -17.26 -17.90 -12.04
CA VAL A 28 -17.62 -17.95 -10.61
C VAL A 28 -16.84 -16.91 -9.81
N GLN A 29 -15.52 -16.78 -10.08
CA GLN A 29 -14.69 -15.77 -9.43
C GLN A 29 -15.17 -14.35 -9.75
N ASP A 30 -15.52 -14.07 -11.00
CA ASP A 30 -16.03 -12.76 -11.42
C ASP A 30 -17.36 -12.43 -10.74
N MET A 31 -18.29 -13.40 -10.65
CA MET A 31 -19.56 -13.25 -9.93
C MET A 31 -19.34 -13.00 -8.42
N THR A 32 -18.43 -13.72 -7.80
CA THR A 32 -18.10 -13.55 -6.37
C THR A 32 -17.49 -12.17 -6.12
N ALA A 33 -16.53 -11.76 -6.94
CA ALA A 33 -15.91 -10.44 -6.85
C ALA A 33 -16.92 -9.30 -7.07
N GLN A 34 -17.84 -9.45 -8.03
CA GLN A 34 -18.91 -8.49 -8.26
C GLN A 34 -19.85 -8.39 -7.06
N SER A 35 -20.27 -9.52 -6.49
CA SER A 35 -21.14 -9.57 -5.31
C SER A 35 -20.48 -8.92 -4.10
N ALA A 36 -19.21 -9.24 -3.82
CA ALA A 36 -18.45 -8.64 -2.72
C ALA A 36 -18.30 -7.12 -2.90
N ALA A 37 -17.95 -6.67 -4.10
CA ALA A 37 -17.84 -5.23 -4.40
C ALA A 37 -19.20 -4.52 -4.23
N GLN A 38 -20.28 -5.13 -4.68
CA GLN A 38 -21.63 -4.57 -4.56
C GLN A 38 -22.06 -4.46 -3.09
N THR A 39 -21.87 -5.51 -2.31
CA THR A 39 -22.17 -5.51 -0.86
C THR A 39 -21.39 -4.41 -0.14
N ALA A 40 -20.10 -4.25 -0.42
CA ALA A 40 -19.27 -3.20 0.17
C ALA A 40 -19.77 -1.79 -0.18
N ILE A 41 -20.21 -1.57 -1.44
CA ILE A 41 -20.77 -0.28 -1.88
C ILE A 41 -22.08 0.02 -1.15
N ASP A 42 -22.97 -0.96 -1.04
CA ASP A 42 -24.28 -0.78 -0.40
C ASP A 42 -24.12 -0.54 1.11
N THR A 43 -23.20 -1.26 1.77
CA THR A 43 -22.86 -1.07 3.19
C THR A 43 -22.29 0.34 3.43
N THR A 44 -21.31 0.76 2.65
CA THR A 44 -20.70 2.10 2.78
C THR A 44 -21.73 3.21 2.59
N ALA A 45 -22.64 3.08 1.63
CA ALA A 45 -23.73 4.05 1.43
C ALA A 45 -24.74 4.03 2.57
N GLY A 46 -25.01 2.86 3.17
CA GLY A 46 -25.94 2.67 4.27
C GLY A 46 -25.45 3.24 5.61
N GLU A 47 -24.15 3.23 5.84
CA GLU A 47 -23.53 3.73 7.08
C GLU A 47 -23.05 5.17 6.97
N GLY A 48 -22.78 5.67 5.76
CA GLY A 48 -22.15 6.96 5.51
C GLY A 48 -23.11 8.15 5.61
N VAL A 49 -22.52 9.35 5.54
CA VAL A 49 -23.22 10.63 5.37
C VAL A 49 -23.29 11.02 3.89
N CYS A 50 -24.14 12.01 3.57
CA CYS A 50 -24.20 12.53 2.22
C CYS A 50 -22.85 13.12 1.78
N PRO A 51 -22.22 12.62 0.69
CA PRO A 51 -20.91 13.10 0.24
C PRO A 51 -20.92 14.52 -0.34
N HIS A 52 -22.11 15.12 -0.51
CA HIS A 52 -22.26 16.46 -1.05
C HIS A 52 -22.40 17.56 0.02
N CYS A 53 -22.99 17.23 1.17
CA CYS A 53 -23.26 18.23 2.23
C CYS A 53 -23.03 17.72 3.67
N GLY A 54 -22.56 16.49 3.85
CA GLY A 54 -22.28 15.94 5.18
C GLY A 54 -23.52 15.52 6.01
N SER A 55 -24.75 15.74 5.52
CA SER A 55 -25.97 15.40 6.24
C SER A 55 -26.16 13.89 6.37
N SER A 56 -26.64 13.46 7.54
CA SER A 56 -27.04 12.07 7.79
C SER A 56 -28.45 11.73 7.26
N HIS A 57 -29.26 12.76 6.95
CA HIS A 57 -30.65 12.61 6.51
C HIS A 57 -30.69 12.16 5.04
N ARG A 58 -30.99 10.89 4.82
CA ARG A 58 -31.09 10.29 3.50
C ARG A 58 -32.21 9.25 3.44
N GLN A 59 -32.72 9.05 2.25
CA GLN A 59 -33.72 8.01 1.95
C GLN A 59 -33.25 7.15 0.77
N LYS A 60 -33.65 5.88 0.75
CA LYS A 60 -33.41 4.99 -0.40
C LYS A 60 -34.11 5.56 -1.62
N TRP A 61 -33.37 5.63 -2.75
CA TRP A 61 -33.86 6.24 -4.00
C TRP A 61 -33.66 5.32 -5.20
N GLY A 62 -34.12 4.07 -5.06
CA GLY A 62 -33.96 3.04 -6.07
C GLY A 62 -32.53 2.53 -6.23
N ARG A 63 -32.26 1.83 -7.32
CA ARG A 63 -30.95 1.27 -7.65
C ARG A 63 -30.35 1.91 -8.91
N THR A 64 -29.06 1.84 -9.07
CA THR A 64 -28.37 2.24 -10.31
C THR A 64 -28.51 1.13 -11.36
N ARG A 65 -28.12 1.42 -12.60
CA ARG A 65 -28.06 0.41 -13.67
C ARG A 65 -27.16 -0.79 -13.33
N THR A 66 -26.17 -0.59 -12.47
CA THR A 66 -25.25 -1.62 -11.96
C THR A 66 -25.69 -2.20 -10.63
N ASP A 67 -26.98 -2.11 -10.31
CA ASP A 67 -27.63 -2.64 -9.12
C ASP A 67 -27.13 -2.10 -7.78
N ALA A 68 -26.35 -1.01 -7.74
CA ALA A 68 -25.95 -0.36 -6.49
C ALA A 68 -27.10 0.44 -5.87
N GLN A 69 -27.30 0.32 -4.55
CA GLN A 69 -28.31 1.10 -3.84
C GLN A 69 -27.99 2.61 -3.98
N ARG A 70 -28.93 3.36 -4.47
CA ARG A 70 -28.89 4.81 -4.56
C ARG A 70 -29.67 5.45 -3.43
N TYR A 71 -29.15 6.53 -2.91
CA TYR A 71 -29.78 7.35 -1.87
C TYR A 71 -30.02 8.77 -2.39
N ARG A 72 -31.03 9.45 -1.84
CA ARG A 72 -31.26 10.88 -2.01
C ARG A 72 -31.11 11.56 -0.65
N CYS A 73 -30.33 12.61 -0.59
CA CYS A 73 -30.19 13.44 0.60
C CYS A 73 -31.43 14.35 0.75
N SER A 74 -32.03 14.35 1.92
CA SER A 74 -33.19 15.23 2.19
C SER A 74 -32.79 16.69 2.36
N THR A 75 -31.52 16.98 2.69
CA THR A 75 -31.02 18.33 2.94
C THR A 75 -30.62 19.01 1.62
N CYS A 76 -29.80 18.39 0.78
CA CYS A 76 -29.31 19.00 -0.46
C CYS A 76 -29.98 18.46 -1.74
N ASN A 77 -30.92 17.54 -1.63
CA ASN A 77 -31.67 16.90 -2.71
C ASN A 77 -30.83 16.16 -3.77
N LYS A 78 -29.51 16.05 -3.60
CA LYS A 78 -28.63 15.31 -4.49
C LYS A 78 -28.68 13.81 -4.22
N THR A 79 -28.52 13.02 -5.29
CA THR A 79 -28.45 11.56 -5.17
C THR A 79 -27.01 11.09 -5.12
N PHE A 80 -26.77 9.97 -4.40
CA PHE A 80 -25.45 9.37 -4.26
C PHE A 80 -25.56 7.85 -4.03
N ASN A 81 -24.45 7.17 -4.15
CA ASN A 81 -24.24 5.79 -3.72
C ASN A 81 -22.90 5.68 -2.98
N GLY A 82 -22.52 4.51 -2.50
CA GLY A 82 -21.28 4.33 -1.73
C GLY A 82 -19.98 4.61 -2.48
N ARG A 83 -20.03 4.78 -3.80
CA ARG A 83 -18.86 5.20 -4.61
C ARG A 83 -18.75 6.69 -4.84
N THR A 84 -19.84 7.42 -4.60
CA THR A 84 -19.91 8.86 -4.92
C THR A 84 -18.84 9.62 -4.17
N GLY A 85 -18.02 10.39 -4.90
CA GLY A 85 -16.86 11.10 -4.35
C GLY A 85 -15.60 10.25 -4.19
N SER A 86 -15.65 8.93 -4.40
CA SER A 86 -14.51 8.06 -4.26
C SER A 86 -13.60 8.03 -5.49
N SER A 87 -12.35 7.61 -5.32
CA SER A 87 -11.40 7.40 -6.42
C SER A 87 -11.84 6.35 -7.44
N ILE A 88 -12.89 5.58 -7.11
CA ILE A 88 -13.51 4.56 -7.96
C ILE A 88 -14.94 4.94 -8.40
N ALA A 89 -15.37 6.19 -8.20
CA ALA A 89 -16.73 6.66 -8.54
C ALA A 89 -17.13 6.36 -9.99
N HIS A 90 -16.21 6.54 -10.93
CA HIS A 90 -16.43 6.38 -12.37
C HIS A 90 -15.95 5.04 -12.94
N LEU A 91 -15.55 4.11 -12.10
CA LEU A 91 -15.01 2.83 -12.50
C LEU A 91 -16.16 1.92 -13.02
N GLN A 92 -16.05 1.47 -14.28
CA GLN A 92 -17.10 0.66 -14.90
C GLN A 92 -16.98 -0.83 -14.55
N ARG A 93 -15.76 -1.38 -14.55
CA ARG A 93 -15.48 -2.79 -14.32
C ARG A 93 -15.00 -3.02 -12.88
N LEU A 94 -15.94 -2.89 -11.93
CA LEU A 94 -15.66 -3.11 -10.51
C LEU A 94 -15.30 -4.57 -10.19
N ASP A 95 -15.88 -5.50 -10.90
CA ASP A 95 -15.56 -6.93 -10.87
C ASP A 95 -14.05 -7.14 -11.07
N LEU A 96 -13.51 -6.63 -12.14
CA LEU A 96 -12.08 -6.76 -12.45
C LEU A 96 -11.18 -5.95 -11.52
N PHE A 97 -11.64 -4.77 -11.07
CA PHE A 97 -10.92 -3.99 -10.06
C PHE A 97 -10.80 -4.76 -8.74
N TYR A 98 -11.89 -5.41 -8.30
CA TYR A 98 -11.88 -6.22 -7.10
C TYR A 98 -10.93 -7.42 -7.23
N ARG A 99 -10.84 -8.03 -8.40
CA ARG A 99 -9.86 -9.08 -8.69
C ARG A 99 -8.41 -8.59 -8.65
N VAL A 100 -8.15 -7.34 -9.01
CA VAL A 100 -6.82 -6.74 -8.78
C VAL A 100 -6.53 -6.59 -7.29
N LEU A 101 -7.53 -6.28 -6.46
CA LEU A 101 -7.40 -6.29 -5.01
C LEU A 101 -7.10 -7.70 -4.47
N GLU A 102 -7.83 -8.71 -4.92
CA GLU A 102 -7.59 -10.10 -4.52
C GLU A 102 -6.17 -10.55 -4.86
N ASP A 103 -5.65 -10.24 -6.06
CA ASP A 103 -4.25 -10.50 -6.44
C ASP A 103 -3.27 -9.75 -5.52
N MET A 104 -3.56 -8.51 -5.17
CA MET A 104 -2.68 -7.72 -4.31
C MET A 104 -2.63 -8.22 -2.87
N PHE A 105 -3.74 -8.73 -2.33
CA PHE A 105 -3.87 -9.15 -0.93
C PHE A 105 -3.89 -10.67 -0.73
N GLY A 106 -3.86 -11.43 -1.80
CA GLY A 106 -3.82 -12.90 -1.75
C GLY A 106 -2.56 -13.47 -1.08
N ALA A 107 -2.63 -14.75 -0.70
CA ALA A 107 -1.55 -15.45 -0.01
C ALA A 107 -0.28 -15.61 -0.87
N VAL A 108 -0.45 -15.70 -2.19
CA VAL A 108 0.65 -15.84 -3.16
C VAL A 108 1.24 -14.47 -3.49
N ALA A 109 2.50 -14.43 -3.93
CA ALA A 109 3.13 -13.19 -4.41
C ALA A 109 2.30 -12.53 -5.52
N PRO A 110 2.12 -11.19 -5.48
CA PRO A 110 1.29 -10.49 -6.46
C PRO A 110 1.80 -10.70 -7.90
N SER A 111 0.88 -10.91 -8.82
CA SER A 111 1.17 -11.09 -10.23
C SER A 111 1.83 -9.84 -10.83
N SER A 112 2.60 -9.99 -11.90
CA SER A 112 3.04 -8.81 -12.65
C SER A 112 1.84 -8.11 -13.31
N VAL A 113 1.91 -6.79 -13.47
CA VAL A 113 0.84 -6.00 -14.14
C VAL A 113 0.50 -6.58 -15.52
N ARG A 114 1.51 -7.02 -16.29
CA ARG A 114 1.30 -7.59 -17.63
C ARG A 114 0.64 -8.96 -17.59
N HIS A 115 0.98 -9.78 -16.60
CA HIS A 115 0.37 -11.10 -16.43
C HIS A 115 -1.10 -10.94 -16.05
N LEU A 116 -1.38 -10.15 -15.02
CA LEU A 116 -2.74 -9.89 -14.56
C LEU A 116 -3.61 -9.23 -15.63
N ALA A 117 -3.06 -8.30 -16.43
CA ALA A 117 -3.78 -7.69 -17.54
C ALA A 117 -4.21 -8.70 -18.60
N ARG A 118 -3.35 -9.69 -18.93
CA ARG A 118 -3.71 -10.79 -19.84
C ARG A 118 -4.79 -11.69 -19.26
N GLN A 119 -4.69 -12.03 -17.99
CA GLN A 119 -5.71 -12.85 -17.30
C GLN A 119 -7.07 -12.17 -17.26
N LEU A 120 -7.10 -10.85 -17.04
CA LEU A 120 -8.33 -10.07 -16.92
C LEU A 120 -8.85 -9.55 -18.27
N GLY A 121 -8.16 -9.79 -19.38
CA GLY A 121 -8.56 -9.31 -20.71
C GLY A 121 -8.59 -7.78 -20.84
N VAL A 122 -7.73 -7.05 -20.10
CA VAL A 122 -7.66 -5.59 -20.10
C VAL A 122 -6.28 -5.06 -20.44
N ASN A 123 -6.19 -3.75 -20.79
CA ASN A 123 -4.90 -3.14 -21.05
C ASN A 123 -4.03 -3.10 -19.74
N LYS A 124 -2.73 -3.31 -19.90
CA LYS A 124 -1.76 -3.24 -18.78
C LYS A 124 -1.80 -1.91 -18.03
N ASP A 125 -2.06 -0.81 -18.74
CA ASP A 125 -2.13 0.53 -18.13
C ASP A 125 -3.39 0.69 -17.26
N THR A 126 -4.47 -0.04 -17.57
CA THR A 126 -5.67 -0.12 -16.74
C THR A 126 -5.36 -0.80 -15.41
N VAL A 127 -4.74 -1.97 -15.43
CA VAL A 127 -4.32 -2.69 -14.20
C VAL A 127 -3.34 -1.84 -13.40
N TRP A 128 -2.39 -1.19 -14.09
CA TRP A 128 -1.42 -0.31 -13.41
C TRP A 128 -2.12 0.87 -12.71
N ARG A 129 -3.06 1.56 -13.37
CA ARG A 129 -3.86 2.66 -12.78
C ARG A 129 -4.67 2.18 -11.59
N TRP A 130 -5.30 1.02 -11.68
CA TRP A 130 -6.06 0.42 -10.59
C TRP A 130 -5.16 0.12 -9.37
N ARG A 131 -3.99 -0.46 -9.60
CA ARG A 131 -3.00 -0.64 -8.53
C ARG A 131 -2.58 0.70 -7.89
N GLN A 132 -2.40 1.76 -8.68
CA GLN A 132 -2.08 3.07 -8.12
C GLN A 132 -3.21 3.65 -7.27
N ILE A 133 -4.47 3.44 -7.64
CA ILE A 133 -5.63 3.81 -6.82
C ILE A 133 -5.56 3.07 -5.48
N ILE A 134 -5.35 1.76 -5.51
CA ILE A 134 -5.25 0.94 -4.32
C ILE A 134 -4.06 1.39 -3.44
N LEU A 135 -2.87 1.52 -4.01
CA LEU A 135 -1.67 1.92 -3.27
C LEU A 135 -1.81 3.29 -2.57
N ARG A 136 -2.53 4.23 -3.18
CA ARG A 136 -2.79 5.54 -2.58
C ARG A 136 -3.79 5.48 -1.42
N SER A 137 -4.65 4.48 -1.39
CA SER A 137 -5.62 4.27 -0.31
C SER A 137 -5.05 3.50 0.88
N LEU A 138 -3.85 2.94 0.75
CA LEU A 138 -3.20 2.19 1.82
C LEU A 138 -2.48 3.15 2.77
N SER A 139 -2.84 3.08 4.03
CA SER A 139 -2.12 3.70 5.14
C SER A 139 -1.79 2.63 6.17
N GLN A 140 -0.75 2.88 6.95
CA GLN A 140 -0.47 2.04 8.11
C GLN A 140 -1.27 2.59 9.30
N SER A 141 -1.87 1.70 10.07
CA SER A 141 -2.43 2.07 11.37
C SER A 141 -1.26 2.39 12.30
N ILE A 142 -1.27 3.57 12.88
CA ILE A 142 -0.30 3.95 13.92
C ILE A 142 -0.79 3.34 15.23
N THR A 143 -0.27 2.15 15.56
CA THR A 143 -0.42 1.57 16.89
C THR A 143 0.83 1.93 17.66
N PRO A 144 0.73 2.60 18.81
CA PRO A 144 1.89 2.95 19.61
C PRO A 144 2.71 1.70 19.96
N LEU A 145 4.00 1.77 19.70
CA LEU A 145 4.95 0.70 20.00
C LEU A 145 5.37 0.79 21.46
N SER A 146 5.36 -0.33 22.18
CA SER A 146 5.60 -0.36 23.62
C SER A 146 6.56 -1.47 24.04
N GLY A 147 7.00 -1.42 25.29
CA GLY A 147 7.96 -2.40 25.84
C GLY A 147 9.33 -2.28 25.16
N ILE A 148 9.84 -3.35 24.56
CA ILE A 148 11.12 -3.32 23.85
C ILE A 148 10.84 -3.07 22.36
N VAL A 149 11.29 -1.92 21.86
CA VAL A 149 11.11 -1.48 20.48
C VAL A 149 12.45 -1.51 19.73
N GLU A 150 12.50 -2.25 18.64
CA GLU A 150 13.65 -2.30 17.73
C GLU A 150 13.44 -1.29 16.59
N VAL A 151 14.41 -0.44 16.32
CA VAL A 151 14.39 0.53 15.22
C VAL A 151 15.68 0.46 14.43
N ASP A 152 15.57 0.49 13.11
CA ASP A 152 16.71 0.55 12.18
C ASP A 152 16.24 1.03 10.80
N GLU A 153 17.16 1.46 9.94
CA GLU A 153 16.83 1.81 8.56
C GLU A 153 17.29 0.74 7.58
N THR A 154 16.44 0.49 6.61
CA THR A 154 16.83 -0.22 5.39
C THR A 154 16.83 0.73 4.20
N PHE A 155 17.60 0.39 3.18
CA PHE A 155 17.80 1.27 2.03
C PHE A 155 17.21 0.68 0.77
N VAL A 156 16.42 1.50 0.07
CA VAL A 156 15.87 1.20 -1.25
C VAL A 156 16.56 2.10 -2.27
N ARG A 157 17.01 1.52 -3.39
CA ARG A 157 17.68 2.30 -4.42
C ARG A 157 16.71 3.26 -5.09
N GLU A 158 17.15 4.52 -5.29
CA GLU A 158 16.43 5.49 -6.09
C GLU A 158 16.15 4.94 -7.50
N SER A 159 14.93 5.14 -7.96
CA SER A 159 14.49 4.71 -9.29
C SER A 159 13.65 5.80 -9.96
N ARG A 160 14.11 6.26 -11.12
CA ARG A 160 13.42 7.27 -11.93
C ARG A 160 12.58 6.66 -13.06
N LYS A 161 12.11 5.43 -12.88
CA LYS A 161 11.25 4.76 -13.86
C LYS A 161 10.01 5.61 -14.17
N GLY A 162 9.75 5.81 -15.47
CA GLY A 162 8.65 6.64 -15.96
C GLY A 162 8.86 8.14 -15.82
N SER A 163 10.02 8.60 -15.34
CA SER A 163 10.42 10.01 -15.45
C SER A 163 10.78 10.35 -16.90
N ARG A 164 10.36 11.54 -17.32
CA ARG A 164 10.72 12.11 -18.63
C ARG A 164 11.85 13.16 -18.53
N GLU A 165 12.49 13.29 -17.38
CA GLU A 165 13.53 14.29 -17.13
C GLU A 165 14.69 14.16 -18.16
N TRP A 166 15.15 12.94 -18.43
CA TRP A 166 16.19 12.70 -19.43
C TRP A 166 15.74 13.05 -20.85
N VAL A 167 14.52 12.71 -21.22
CA VAL A 167 13.96 13.05 -22.53
C VAL A 167 13.84 14.55 -22.70
N ARG A 168 13.44 15.26 -21.65
CA ARG A 168 13.37 16.73 -21.66
C ARG A 168 14.75 17.37 -21.76
N HIS A 169 15.72 16.84 -21.00
CA HIS A 169 17.10 17.32 -21.07
C HIS A 169 17.70 17.08 -22.45
N GLU A 170 17.46 15.94 -23.07
CA GLU A 170 17.96 15.63 -24.43
C GLU A 170 17.33 16.54 -25.50
N ALA A 171 16.07 16.92 -25.33
CA ALA A 171 15.36 17.82 -26.25
C ALA A 171 15.70 19.29 -26.03
N ASP A 172 15.95 19.72 -24.79
CA ASP A 172 16.25 21.11 -24.44
C ASP A 172 17.14 21.13 -23.18
N PRO A 173 18.47 21.02 -23.35
CA PRO A 173 19.43 21.02 -22.25
C PRO A 173 19.50 22.34 -21.46
N ILE A 174 19.12 23.46 -22.11
CA ILE A 174 19.20 24.79 -21.52
C ILE A 174 18.14 24.96 -20.41
N ASN A 175 16.87 24.63 -20.72
CA ASN A 175 15.77 24.79 -19.81
C ASN A 175 15.54 23.57 -18.90
N HIS A 176 16.12 22.44 -19.25
CA HIS A 176 15.99 21.18 -18.51
C HIS A 176 17.36 20.65 -18.11
N PRO A 177 17.86 20.95 -16.89
CA PRO A 177 19.17 20.52 -16.45
C PRO A 177 19.28 18.99 -16.41
N LYS A 178 20.50 18.49 -16.57
CA LYS A 178 20.79 17.06 -16.54
C LYS A 178 20.33 16.43 -15.23
N PRO A 179 19.52 15.34 -15.27
CA PRO A 179 19.13 14.64 -14.07
C PRO A 179 20.34 14.19 -13.24
N PRO A 180 20.27 14.27 -11.90
CA PRO A 180 21.45 14.10 -11.04
C PRO A 180 21.97 12.66 -10.99
N CYS A 181 21.20 11.68 -11.49
CA CYS A 181 21.53 10.27 -11.45
C CYS A 181 21.90 9.76 -12.83
N LEU A 182 23.07 9.15 -12.98
CA LEU A 182 23.50 8.53 -14.22
C LEU A 182 22.59 7.36 -14.61
N ARG A 183 22.31 7.18 -15.88
CA ARG A 183 21.67 5.98 -16.42
C ARG A 183 22.63 4.78 -16.30
N TRP A 184 22.11 3.57 -16.23
CA TRP A 184 22.93 2.36 -16.05
C TRP A 184 24.02 2.18 -17.13
N TYR A 185 23.74 2.58 -18.38
CA TYR A 185 24.69 2.49 -19.49
C TYR A 185 25.77 3.60 -19.43
N GLU A 186 25.46 4.76 -18.86
CA GLU A 186 26.43 5.85 -18.70
C GLU A 186 27.52 5.46 -17.69
N TYR A 187 27.20 4.72 -16.62
CA TYR A 187 28.21 4.16 -15.72
C TYR A 187 29.24 3.30 -16.49
N LYS A 188 28.77 2.53 -17.47
CA LYS A 188 29.61 1.68 -18.30
C LYS A 188 30.45 2.49 -19.28
N LEU A 189 29.83 3.45 -19.97
CA LEU A 189 30.52 4.32 -20.97
C LEU A 189 31.57 5.21 -20.34
N LEU A 190 31.27 5.76 -19.15
CA LEU A 190 32.19 6.68 -18.48
C LEU A 190 33.21 5.97 -17.59
N GLY A 191 33.21 4.64 -17.53
CA GLY A 191 34.10 3.86 -16.67
C GLY A 191 33.92 4.16 -15.19
N VAL A 192 32.81 4.79 -14.80
CA VAL A 192 32.52 5.19 -13.40
C VAL A 192 32.13 3.97 -12.61
N LEU A 193 32.85 3.66 -11.55
CA LEU A 193 32.48 2.62 -10.60
C LEU A 193 31.25 3.06 -9.81
N LYS A 194 30.30 2.14 -9.65
CA LYS A 194 29.16 2.37 -8.74
C LYS A 194 29.68 2.50 -7.31
N GLU A 195 29.30 3.59 -6.66
CA GLU A 195 29.56 3.77 -5.24
C GLU A 195 29.03 2.57 -4.45
N ARG A 196 29.89 1.98 -3.60
CA ARG A 196 29.55 0.90 -2.70
C ARG A 196 29.11 1.49 -1.35
N GLY A 197 28.23 0.79 -0.64
CA GLY A 197 27.75 1.23 0.66
C GLY A 197 26.62 2.28 0.55
N LEU A 198 26.48 3.07 1.60
CA LEU A 198 25.47 4.14 1.67
C LEU A 198 25.89 5.32 0.81
N ASN A 199 25.05 5.67 -0.14
CA ASN A 199 25.27 6.81 -1.02
C ASN A 199 23.99 7.63 -1.22
N LYS A 200 24.12 8.83 -1.81
CA LYS A 200 23.00 9.76 -2.06
C LYS A 200 21.85 9.23 -2.91
N TRP A 201 22.02 8.08 -3.56
CA TRP A 201 21.02 7.44 -4.42
C TRP A 201 20.23 6.35 -3.69
N GLN A 202 20.39 6.26 -2.40
CA GLN A 202 19.65 5.31 -1.55
C GLN A 202 18.66 6.07 -0.68
N LEU A 203 17.42 5.59 -0.72
CA LEU A 203 16.32 6.14 0.06
C LEU A 203 16.24 5.38 1.38
N PRO A 204 16.37 6.05 2.52
CA PRO A 204 16.18 5.40 3.80
C PRO A 204 14.71 5.07 4.02
N VAL A 205 14.45 3.86 4.44
CA VAL A 205 13.14 3.39 4.93
C VAL A 205 13.35 3.00 6.39
N MET A 206 12.92 3.84 7.30
CA MET A 206 12.91 3.56 8.72
C MET A 206 11.87 2.47 9.01
N THR A 207 12.22 1.55 9.86
CA THR A 207 11.33 0.49 10.34
C THR A 207 11.42 0.38 11.85
N ALA A 208 10.29 0.17 12.48
CA ALA A 208 10.18 -0.05 13.92
C ALA A 208 9.27 -1.26 14.19
N ILE A 209 9.63 -2.05 15.20
CA ILE A 209 8.85 -3.22 15.63
C ILE A 209 9.00 -3.43 17.13
N ASP A 210 7.88 -3.71 17.81
CA ASP A 210 7.89 -4.12 19.22
C ASP A 210 7.83 -5.64 19.40
N ARG A 211 7.92 -6.10 20.65
CA ARG A 211 7.84 -7.52 20.99
C ARG A 211 6.44 -8.12 20.83
N SER A 212 5.42 -7.30 20.82
CA SER A 212 4.04 -7.72 20.58
C SER A 212 3.74 -7.93 19.10
N GLY A 213 4.67 -7.52 18.21
CA GLY A 213 4.55 -7.66 16.76
C GLY A 213 3.93 -6.44 16.07
N ASN A 214 3.61 -5.37 16.82
CA ASN A 214 3.25 -4.09 16.23
C ASN A 214 4.45 -3.54 15.48
N ARG A 215 4.21 -2.99 14.29
CA ARG A 215 5.30 -2.60 13.39
C ARG A 215 4.88 -1.42 12.52
N TYR A 216 5.87 -0.63 12.17
CA TYR A 216 5.72 0.53 11.31
C TYR A 216 6.91 0.64 10.35
N ALA A 217 6.69 1.22 9.18
CA ALA A 217 7.76 1.60 8.27
C ALA A 217 7.38 2.84 7.47
N GLU A 218 8.36 3.72 7.29
CA GLU A 218 8.21 4.98 6.58
C GLU A 218 9.47 5.28 5.77
N ARG A 219 9.29 5.78 4.55
CA ARG A 219 10.40 6.32 3.78
C ARG A 219 10.72 7.72 4.30
N LEU A 220 11.92 7.90 4.79
CA LEU A 220 12.40 9.20 5.25
C LEU A 220 12.92 10.06 4.07
N PRO A 221 12.74 11.39 4.12
CA PRO A 221 13.37 12.30 3.18
C PRO A 221 14.90 12.32 3.31
N ASP A 222 15.38 12.23 4.54
CA ASP A 222 16.80 12.14 4.91
C ASP A 222 16.98 11.41 6.25
N ARG A 223 18.22 11.33 6.75
CA ARG A 223 18.55 10.69 8.03
C ARG A 223 18.95 11.70 9.11
N LYS A 224 18.53 12.95 9.00
CA LYS A 224 18.85 13.96 10.01
C LYS A 224 18.14 13.68 11.33
N ASP A 225 18.75 14.14 12.41
CA ASP A 225 18.24 13.95 13.76
C ASP A 225 16.77 14.40 13.88
N LEU A 226 16.45 15.58 13.35
CA LEU A 226 15.09 16.14 13.40
C LEU A 226 14.08 15.27 12.67
N THR A 227 14.45 14.72 11.51
CA THR A 227 13.59 13.81 10.72
C THR A 227 13.31 12.54 11.52
N ILE A 228 14.32 11.92 12.11
CA ILE A 228 14.17 10.72 12.95
C ILE A 228 13.29 11.02 14.18
N ILE A 229 13.53 12.13 14.86
CA ILE A 229 12.75 12.52 16.05
C ILE A 229 11.27 12.71 15.66
N GLN A 230 10.99 13.46 14.59
CA GLN A 230 9.62 13.72 14.15
C GLN A 230 8.88 12.43 13.74
N SER A 231 9.56 11.50 13.09
CA SER A 231 8.96 10.24 12.65
C SER A 231 8.73 9.27 13.82
N LEU A 232 9.63 9.19 14.80
CA LEU A 232 9.53 8.23 15.91
C LEU A 232 8.66 8.72 17.07
N SER A 233 8.62 10.03 17.34
CA SER A 233 7.89 10.57 18.50
C SER A 233 6.41 10.18 18.56
N PRO A 234 5.64 10.15 17.46
CA PRO A 234 4.24 9.74 17.51
C PRO A 234 4.06 8.21 17.57
N LEU A 235 5.14 7.44 17.37
CA LEU A 235 5.09 5.98 17.19
C LEU A 235 5.43 5.21 18.47
N ILE A 236 6.32 5.73 19.31
CA ILE A 236 6.91 4.98 20.42
C ILE A 236 6.43 5.55 21.75
N CYS A 237 5.92 4.67 22.62
CA CYS A 237 5.54 5.06 23.98
C CYS A 237 6.79 5.52 24.77
N PRO A 238 6.69 6.62 25.55
CA PRO A 238 7.85 7.16 26.27
C PRO A 238 8.49 6.21 27.29
N ASP A 239 7.73 5.24 27.81
CA ASP A 239 8.17 4.22 28.75
C ASP A 239 8.84 2.99 28.10
N ALA A 240 8.91 2.96 26.76
CA ALA A 240 9.54 1.88 26.02
C ALA A 240 11.07 1.92 26.14
N ALA A 241 11.71 0.75 25.97
CA ALA A 241 13.14 0.62 25.81
C ALA A 241 13.49 0.55 24.31
N LEU A 242 14.19 1.54 23.80
CA LEU A 242 14.64 1.60 22.42
C LEU A 242 15.87 0.72 22.19
N CYS A 243 15.82 -0.15 21.20
CA CYS A 243 16.96 -0.92 20.69
C CYS A 243 17.32 -0.43 19.29
N SER A 244 18.54 0.06 19.09
CA SER A 244 19.02 0.46 17.77
C SER A 244 20.51 0.16 17.58
N ASP A 245 21.01 0.42 16.37
CA ASP A 245 22.43 0.46 16.09
C ASP A 245 23.10 1.73 16.67
N PHE A 246 24.39 1.93 16.36
CA PHE A 246 25.19 3.09 16.81
C PHE A 246 24.84 4.41 16.08
N TYR A 247 23.77 4.48 15.28
CA TYR A 247 23.48 5.72 14.59
C TYR A 247 23.09 6.85 15.58
N PRO A 248 23.81 7.99 15.59
CA PRO A 248 23.69 9.00 16.65
C PRO A 248 22.30 9.63 16.80
N ALA A 249 21.49 9.66 15.72
CA ALA A 249 20.14 10.23 15.75
C ALA A 249 19.22 9.48 16.73
N TYR A 250 19.39 8.17 16.90
CA TYR A 250 18.60 7.39 17.86
C TYR A 250 18.95 7.72 19.30
N ALA A 251 20.24 7.94 19.61
CA ALA A 251 20.66 8.37 20.94
C ALA A 251 20.10 9.77 21.26
N LYS A 252 20.09 10.69 20.30
CA LYS A 252 19.47 12.01 20.45
C LYS A 252 17.97 11.90 20.65
N PHE A 253 17.28 11.07 19.85
CA PHE A 253 15.86 10.81 20.03
C PHE A 253 15.53 10.31 21.43
N ALA A 254 16.20 9.26 21.88
CA ALA A 254 15.99 8.68 23.22
C ALA A 254 16.23 9.71 24.33
N LYS A 255 17.28 10.51 24.21
CA LYS A 255 17.57 11.61 25.15
C LYS A 255 16.48 12.69 25.15
N THR A 256 15.97 13.07 23.98
CA THR A 256 14.93 14.10 23.84
C THR A 256 13.62 13.69 24.50
N ILE A 257 13.24 12.41 24.37
CA ILE A 257 12.00 11.87 24.93
C ILE A 257 12.21 11.40 26.40
N GLY A 258 13.46 11.20 26.84
CA GLY A 258 13.77 10.70 28.17
C GLY A 258 13.60 9.18 28.32
N MET A 259 13.72 8.43 27.23
CA MET A 259 13.52 6.97 27.22
C MET A 259 14.82 6.18 27.36
N SER A 260 14.70 4.92 27.82
CA SER A 260 15.80 3.98 27.88
C SER A 260 16.29 3.63 26.47
N HIS A 261 17.61 3.65 26.25
CA HIS A 261 18.22 3.32 24.95
C HIS A 261 19.31 2.27 25.08
N VAL A 262 19.15 1.17 24.40
CA VAL A 262 20.09 0.05 24.32
C VAL A 262 20.74 0.05 22.94
N VAL A 263 22.01 0.42 22.89
CA VAL A 263 22.80 0.46 21.65
C VAL A 263 23.43 -0.90 21.38
N LEU A 264 23.22 -1.44 20.20
CA LEU A 264 23.65 -2.77 19.79
C LEU A 264 24.73 -2.71 18.72
N GLY A 265 25.82 -3.44 18.92
CA GLY A 265 26.96 -3.46 18.01
C GLY A 265 26.86 -4.53 16.93
N THR A 266 27.77 -4.43 15.95
CA THR A 266 27.91 -5.43 14.88
C THR A 266 28.86 -6.57 15.25
N LYS A 267 29.71 -6.38 16.26
CA LYS A 267 30.69 -7.39 16.70
C LYS A 267 30.03 -8.57 17.40
N PRO A 268 30.58 -9.79 17.29
CA PRO A 268 30.11 -10.91 18.10
C PRO A 268 30.11 -10.53 19.60
N GLY A 269 29.04 -10.90 20.31
CA GLY A 269 28.85 -10.54 21.73
C GLY A 269 28.15 -9.20 21.99
N SER A 270 28.23 -8.22 21.05
CA SER A 270 27.52 -6.94 21.18
C SER A 270 26.18 -6.90 20.40
N ARG A 271 25.85 -7.99 19.70
CA ARG A 271 24.58 -8.10 18.92
C ARG A 271 23.36 -8.41 19.77
N LYS A 272 23.57 -8.87 21.00
CA LYS A 272 22.54 -9.16 22.00
C LYS A 272 23.06 -8.77 23.37
N ILE A 273 22.23 -8.11 24.14
CA ILE A 273 22.47 -7.76 25.53
C ILE A 273 21.44 -8.50 26.38
N ASN A 274 21.89 -9.23 27.41
CA ASN A 274 21.05 -10.03 28.29
C ASN A 274 20.07 -10.97 27.55
N GLN A 275 20.43 -11.45 26.37
CA GLN A 275 19.62 -12.26 25.47
C GLN A 275 18.26 -11.64 25.06
N THR A 276 17.87 -10.55 25.66
CA THR A 276 16.56 -9.90 25.50
C THR A 276 16.63 -8.73 24.50
N PHE A 277 17.68 -7.92 24.59
CA PHE A 277 17.84 -6.75 23.74
C PHE A 277 18.62 -7.11 22.48
N HIS A 278 18.00 -6.94 21.33
CA HIS A 278 18.58 -7.19 20.00
C HIS A 278 17.78 -6.44 18.92
N ILE A 279 18.29 -6.41 17.70
CA ILE A 279 17.63 -5.83 16.51
C ILE A 279 17.32 -6.90 15.43
N GLN A 280 17.13 -8.16 15.85
CA GLN A 280 16.93 -9.26 14.90
C GLN A 280 15.56 -9.23 14.24
N ASN A 281 14.52 -8.75 14.96
CA ASN A 281 13.16 -8.67 14.41
C ASN A 281 13.05 -7.58 13.33
N VAL A 282 13.67 -6.42 13.56
CA VAL A 282 13.73 -5.36 12.54
C VAL A 282 14.55 -5.79 11.33
N ASN A 283 15.65 -6.51 11.53
CA ASN A 283 16.45 -7.07 10.44
C ASN A 283 15.67 -8.12 9.63
N ALA A 284 14.88 -8.97 10.29
CA ALA A 284 13.98 -9.92 9.62
C ALA A 284 12.88 -9.18 8.83
N LEU A 285 12.37 -8.05 9.37
CA LEU A 285 11.41 -7.20 8.69
C LEU A 285 12.02 -6.58 7.42
N HIS A 286 13.27 -6.09 7.48
CA HIS A 286 14.04 -5.61 6.33
C HIS A 286 14.17 -6.68 5.24
N SER A 287 14.50 -7.90 5.62
CA SER A 287 14.66 -9.01 4.69
C SER A 287 13.34 -9.33 3.98
N ARG A 288 12.22 -9.36 4.72
CA ARG A 288 10.87 -9.57 4.15
C ARG A 288 10.45 -8.43 3.21
N LEU A 289 10.68 -7.17 3.60
CA LEU A 289 10.38 -6.00 2.75
C LEU A 289 11.21 -6.03 1.46
N LYS A 290 12.50 -6.32 1.53
CA LYS A 290 13.36 -6.45 0.35
C LYS A 290 12.94 -7.60 -0.55
N ALA A 291 12.57 -8.74 0.01
CA ALA A 291 12.04 -9.89 -0.74
C ALA A 291 10.73 -9.54 -1.45
N PHE A 292 9.82 -8.82 -0.76
CA PHE A 292 8.59 -8.31 -1.35
C PHE A 292 8.84 -7.32 -2.50
N LEU A 293 9.83 -6.43 -2.37
CA LEU A 293 10.14 -5.43 -3.41
C LEU A 293 10.89 -6.00 -4.62
N ARG A 294 11.59 -7.13 -4.47
CA ARG A 294 12.44 -7.74 -5.53
C ARG A 294 11.70 -8.01 -6.85
N PRO A 295 10.48 -8.60 -6.87
CA PRO A 295 9.74 -8.89 -8.12
C PRO A 295 9.42 -7.64 -8.94
N PHE A 296 9.27 -6.48 -8.31
CA PHE A 296 8.95 -5.22 -8.98
C PHE A 296 10.16 -4.58 -9.68
N LYS A 297 11.37 -5.17 -9.52
CA LYS A 297 12.61 -4.70 -10.17
C LYS A 297 12.91 -3.22 -9.91
N GLY A 298 12.69 -2.76 -8.67
CA GLY A 298 12.83 -1.38 -8.23
C GLY A 298 11.64 -0.50 -8.68
N PRO A 299 10.61 -0.35 -7.86
CA PRO A 299 9.54 0.61 -8.14
C PRO A 299 10.09 2.03 -8.25
N SER A 300 9.40 2.91 -9.00
CA SER A 300 9.80 4.31 -9.06
C SER A 300 9.75 4.93 -7.66
N THR A 301 10.74 5.76 -7.34
CA THR A 301 10.89 6.43 -6.04
C THR A 301 9.60 7.09 -5.54
N LYS A 302 8.85 7.72 -6.45
CA LYS A 302 7.58 8.38 -6.12
C LYS A 302 6.46 7.44 -5.66
N TYR A 303 6.63 6.12 -5.82
CA TYR A 303 5.63 5.12 -5.42
C TYR A 303 6.13 4.23 -4.27
N VAL A 304 7.36 4.41 -3.79
CA VAL A 304 7.97 3.55 -2.77
C VAL A 304 7.09 3.49 -1.52
N ASP A 305 6.55 4.63 -1.07
CA ASP A 305 5.68 4.70 0.12
C ASP A 305 4.45 3.80 -0.03
N GLY A 306 3.79 3.83 -1.18
CA GLY A 306 2.67 2.94 -1.49
C GLY A 306 3.05 1.45 -1.48
N TYR A 307 4.25 1.09 -1.93
CA TYR A 307 4.73 -0.30 -1.88
C TYR A 307 5.10 -0.73 -0.46
N VAL A 308 5.67 0.16 0.35
CA VAL A 308 5.92 -0.09 1.77
C VAL A 308 4.59 -0.33 2.49
N ASN A 309 3.63 0.58 2.34
CA ASN A 309 2.29 0.44 2.91
C ASN A 309 1.60 -0.86 2.45
N TRP A 310 1.75 -1.22 1.18
CA TRP A 310 1.21 -2.48 0.66
C TRP A 310 1.82 -3.71 1.32
N HIS A 311 3.15 -3.74 1.51
CA HIS A 311 3.80 -4.84 2.22
C HIS A 311 3.22 -5.04 3.63
N PHE A 312 2.99 -3.94 4.35
CA PHE A 312 2.43 -3.99 5.70
C PHE A 312 0.95 -4.37 5.70
N ALA A 313 0.16 -3.75 4.82
CA ALA A 313 -1.27 -4.00 4.73
C ALA A 313 -1.59 -5.47 4.37
N ARG A 314 -0.82 -6.12 3.50
CA ARG A 314 -1.01 -7.55 3.16
C ARG A 314 -1.01 -8.50 4.36
N ASN A 315 -0.35 -8.14 5.44
CA ASN A 315 -0.28 -8.97 6.64
C ASN A 315 -1.34 -8.61 7.69
N GLN A 316 -2.12 -7.55 7.46
CA GLN A 316 -3.06 -6.99 8.43
C GLN A 316 -4.50 -6.90 7.90
N SER A 317 -4.68 -6.92 6.59
CA SER A 317 -5.98 -6.78 5.95
C SER A 317 -6.13 -7.71 4.75
N ASN A 318 -7.37 -7.92 4.32
CA ASN A 318 -7.73 -8.65 3.12
C ASN A 318 -8.27 -7.71 2.03
N ALA A 319 -8.64 -8.28 0.87
CA ALA A 319 -9.16 -7.52 -0.26
C ALA A 319 -10.46 -6.76 0.07
N GLU A 320 -11.36 -7.39 0.80
CA GLU A 320 -12.64 -6.82 1.20
C GLU A 320 -12.46 -5.59 2.10
N GLN A 321 -11.63 -5.72 3.14
CA GLN A 321 -11.31 -4.64 4.07
C GLN A 321 -10.62 -3.47 3.36
N SER A 322 -9.72 -3.76 2.42
CA SER A 322 -9.07 -2.75 1.59
C SER A 322 -10.04 -2.05 0.66
N PHE A 323 -11.03 -2.76 0.12
CA PHE A 323 -12.06 -2.17 -0.72
C PHE A 323 -12.96 -1.22 0.08
N HIS A 324 -13.39 -1.61 1.27
CA HIS A 324 -14.10 -0.72 2.19
C HIS A 324 -13.31 0.54 2.52
N ASN A 325 -12.01 0.42 2.78
CA ASN A 325 -11.13 1.57 3.03
C ASN A 325 -11.08 2.52 1.82
N ILE A 326 -10.97 1.99 0.60
CA ILE A 326 -11.00 2.81 -0.63
C ILE A 326 -12.32 3.60 -0.74
N LEU A 327 -13.44 2.98 -0.41
CA LEU A 327 -14.75 3.64 -0.43
C LEU A 327 -14.86 4.72 0.65
N ARG A 328 -14.38 4.46 1.86
CA ARG A 328 -14.48 5.38 3.02
C ARG A 328 -13.55 6.59 2.94
N MET A 329 -12.34 6.45 2.42
CA MET A 329 -11.37 7.55 2.34
C MET A 329 -11.88 8.77 1.57
N SER A 330 -12.82 8.58 0.70
CA SER A 330 -13.40 9.64 -0.13
C SER A 330 -14.43 10.49 0.58
N LEU A 331 -15.07 9.93 1.58
CA LEU A 331 -16.03 10.67 2.41
C LEU A 331 -15.32 11.65 3.35
N GLN A 332 -14.04 11.38 3.71
CA GLN A 332 -13.23 12.24 4.57
C GLN A 332 -12.58 13.41 3.81
N ALA A 333 -12.28 13.24 2.52
CA ALA A 333 -11.68 14.33 1.70
C ALA A 333 -12.64 15.51 1.47
N VAL A 334 -13.94 15.30 1.55
CA VAL A 334 -14.95 16.36 1.39
C VAL A 334 -15.10 17.23 2.65
N SER A 335 -14.74 16.72 3.81
CA SER A 335 -14.86 17.45 5.08
C SER A 335 -13.69 18.41 5.37
N VAL A 336 -12.59 18.34 4.61
CA VAL A 336 -11.37 19.17 4.82
C VAL A 336 -11.26 20.30 3.77
N GLY A 337 -12.11 20.32 2.75
CA GLY A 337 -11.97 21.19 1.57
C GLY A 337 -12.94 22.36 1.45
N THR A 338 -13.59 22.81 2.54
CA THR A 338 -14.44 24.01 2.48
C THR A 338 -14.20 24.90 3.71
N SER A 339 -13.18 25.70 3.63
CA SER A 339 -13.22 27.07 4.20
C SER A 339 -12.82 28.03 3.09
N PRO A 340 -13.58 29.15 2.94
CA PRO A 340 -13.50 30.07 1.82
C PRO A 340 -12.20 30.86 1.80
#